data_cee5a1014e2eae2d39252e23df0b7578
#
_entry.id   cee5a1014e2eae2d39252e23df0b7578
#
_cell.length_a   1.000
_cell.length_b   1.000
_cell.length_c   1.000
_cell.angle_alpha   90.00
_cell.angle_beta   90.00
_cell.angle_gamma   90.00
#
_symmetry.space_group_name_H-M   'P 1'
#
loop_
_entity.id
_entity.type
_entity.pdbx_description
1 polymer ?
#
loop_
_entity_poly.entity_id
_entity_poly.type
_entity_poly.pdbx_seq_one_letter_code
_entity_poly.pdbx_strand_id
1 'polypeptide(L)'
;MIIIPNDEANEPFVKDALMDSSMTFRKVNLYGKSLFITNYSSTDVEYIPIKDATVIPDGLYSRKVKQESTFVTVGNVKIGSGKLVVAAGPCAVESDEQLMEIGERVKELGADMLRGGAFKPRTTPYSFQGLGMKGINMMKKVSESTGLPTVSEIMDISDYKHFEGNIDMLQVGSRNSQNFSLLRFLGQREVPVLLKNGMGNTISEWLNSAEYILSGGNGNVVMCYRGVRSFEDSTRFMMDSGAVPVLRERSHLPVCADPSHPAGKREYVETLAMAAVASGADMLEIEVHNNPDKALSDAKQQLDFNGFSRLIKNVRKLKEIVG
;
A
#
# COMPACT_ATOMS: atom_id res chain seq x y z
N MET A 1 -20.53 -4.16 -11.27
CA MET A 1 -20.74 -2.74 -11.67
C MET A 1 -20.91 -1.89 -10.42
N ILE A 2 -20.50 -0.64 -10.50
CA ILE A 2 -20.73 0.37 -9.45
C ILE A 2 -21.80 1.32 -9.96
N ILE A 3 -22.80 1.58 -9.14
CA ILE A 3 -23.89 2.49 -9.45
C ILE A 3 -23.88 3.61 -8.43
N ILE A 4 -23.77 4.83 -8.92
CA ILE A 4 -23.64 6.05 -8.11
C ILE A 4 -24.85 6.92 -8.36
N PRO A 5 -25.72 7.17 -7.36
CA PRO A 5 -26.76 8.18 -7.48
C PRO A 5 -26.15 9.54 -7.83
N ASN A 6 -26.73 10.25 -8.79
CA ASN A 6 -26.22 11.56 -9.21
C ASN A 6 -26.40 12.63 -8.12
N ASP A 7 -27.35 12.40 -7.19
CA ASP A 7 -27.63 13.21 -6.01
C ASP A 7 -28.05 12.29 -4.85
N GLU A 8 -27.82 12.69 -3.61
CA GLU A 8 -28.27 11.95 -2.42
C GLU A 8 -29.80 11.76 -2.41
N ALA A 9 -30.54 12.73 -2.89
CA ALA A 9 -32.00 12.63 -3.01
C ALA A 9 -32.46 11.52 -3.97
N ASN A 10 -31.61 11.09 -4.89
CA ASN A 10 -31.88 10.03 -5.86
C ASN A 10 -31.58 8.61 -5.32
N GLU A 11 -30.93 8.51 -4.17
CA GLU A 11 -30.57 7.21 -3.58
C GLU A 11 -31.78 6.25 -3.41
N PRO A 12 -32.94 6.68 -2.85
CA PRO A 12 -34.12 5.81 -2.72
C PRO A 12 -34.61 5.29 -4.08
N PHE A 13 -34.68 6.16 -5.10
CA PHE A 13 -35.13 5.78 -6.44
C PHE A 13 -34.20 4.78 -7.12
N VAL A 14 -32.88 4.98 -6.97
CA VAL A 14 -31.87 4.05 -7.49
C VAL A 14 -31.95 2.69 -6.79
N LYS A 15 -32.16 2.68 -5.48
CA LYS A 15 -32.37 1.46 -4.70
C LYS A 15 -33.60 0.69 -5.13
N ASP A 16 -34.73 1.39 -5.31
CA ASP A 16 -36.00 0.78 -5.74
C ASP A 16 -35.85 0.20 -7.16
N ALA A 17 -35.24 0.93 -8.09
CA ALA A 17 -34.96 0.44 -9.44
C ALA A 17 -34.07 -0.83 -9.46
N LEU A 18 -33.10 -0.92 -8.54
CA LEU A 18 -32.29 -2.11 -8.39
C LEU A 18 -33.07 -3.30 -7.82
N MET A 19 -33.98 -3.06 -6.88
CA MET A 19 -34.90 -4.08 -6.36
C MET A 19 -35.86 -4.60 -7.42
N ASP A 20 -36.49 -3.69 -8.19
CA ASP A 20 -37.40 -4.03 -9.25
C ASP A 20 -36.77 -4.83 -10.38
N SER A 21 -35.49 -4.57 -10.66
CA SER A 21 -34.71 -5.33 -11.65
C SER A 21 -34.25 -6.71 -11.16
N SER A 22 -34.60 -7.11 -9.93
CA SER A 22 -34.12 -8.35 -9.29
C SER A 22 -32.61 -8.47 -9.17
N MET A 23 -31.91 -7.33 -9.20
CA MET A 23 -30.45 -7.30 -9.03
C MET A 23 -30.05 -7.47 -7.58
N THR A 24 -29.14 -8.39 -7.33
CA THR A 24 -28.45 -8.42 -6.03
C THR A 24 -27.45 -7.27 -5.94
N PHE A 25 -27.59 -6.47 -4.92
CA PHE A 25 -26.69 -5.34 -4.68
C PHE A 25 -26.33 -5.19 -3.20
N ARG A 26 -25.23 -4.49 -2.97
CA ARG A 26 -24.80 -4.06 -1.64
C ARG A 26 -24.50 -2.57 -1.66
N LYS A 27 -25.03 -1.85 -0.67
CA LYS A 27 -24.70 -0.43 -0.45
C LYS A 27 -23.35 -0.34 0.29
N VAL A 28 -22.51 0.59 -0.15
CA VAL A 28 -21.26 0.96 0.51
C VAL A 28 -21.19 2.49 0.57
N ASN A 29 -20.78 3.01 1.72
CA ASN A 29 -20.46 4.43 1.87
C ASN A 29 -18.97 4.61 1.74
N LEU A 30 -18.52 5.33 0.73
CA LEU A 30 -17.10 5.51 0.45
C LEU A 30 -16.88 6.91 -0.15
N TYR A 31 -15.83 7.59 0.31
CA TYR A 31 -15.48 8.94 -0.16
C TYR A 31 -16.63 9.97 -0.02
N GLY A 32 -17.45 9.82 1.02
CA GLY A 32 -18.60 10.71 1.25
C GLY A 32 -19.79 10.49 0.31
N LYS A 33 -19.81 9.38 -0.44
CA LYS A 33 -20.89 9.02 -1.35
C LYS A 33 -21.50 7.66 -1.00
N SER A 34 -22.81 7.52 -1.24
CA SER A 34 -23.49 6.23 -1.26
C SER A 34 -23.29 5.57 -2.62
N LEU A 35 -22.79 4.34 -2.62
CA LEU A 35 -22.49 3.56 -3.81
C LEU A 35 -23.19 2.22 -3.73
N PHE A 36 -23.74 1.74 -4.84
CA PHE A 36 -24.33 0.40 -4.94
C PHE A 36 -23.41 -0.49 -5.77
N ILE A 37 -22.96 -1.59 -5.18
CA ILE A 37 -22.15 -2.60 -5.86
C ILE A 37 -23.06 -3.75 -6.26
N THR A 38 -23.13 -4.06 -7.55
CA THR A 38 -23.91 -5.18 -8.08
C THR A 38 -23.01 -6.34 -8.46
N ASN A 39 -23.54 -7.57 -8.42
CA ASN A 39 -22.80 -8.78 -8.80
C ASN A 39 -22.70 -8.98 -10.32
N TYR A 40 -23.27 -8.10 -11.12
CA TYR A 40 -23.23 -8.18 -12.57
C TYR A 40 -21.92 -7.64 -13.14
N SER A 41 -21.32 -8.37 -14.08
CA SER A 41 -20.19 -7.91 -14.89
C SER A 41 -20.71 -7.08 -16.08
N SER A 42 -19.87 -6.23 -16.63
CA SER A 42 -20.19 -5.41 -17.80
C SER A 42 -20.51 -6.23 -19.07
N THR A 43 -20.22 -7.52 -19.06
CA THR A 43 -20.49 -8.47 -20.18
C THR A 43 -21.87 -9.10 -20.10
N ASP A 44 -22.51 -9.06 -18.93
CA ASP A 44 -23.75 -9.82 -18.67
C ASP A 44 -25.00 -8.92 -18.71
N VAL A 45 -24.84 -7.62 -18.88
CA VAL A 45 -25.96 -6.66 -18.80
C VAL A 45 -26.00 -5.82 -20.07
N GLU A 46 -27.02 -6.02 -20.90
CA GLU A 46 -27.52 -4.92 -21.72
C GLU A 46 -27.71 -3.72 -20.79
N TYR A 47 -27.08 -2.59 -21.13
CA TYR A 47 -27.11 -1.35 -20.38
C TYR A 47 -28.49 -1.06 -19.82
N ILE A 48 -28.72 -1.25 -18.52
CA ILE A 48 -29.97 -0.84 -17.87
C ILE A 48 -29.76 0.62 -17.48
N PRO A 49 -30.40 1.55 -18.16
CA PRO A 49 -30.34 2.96 -17.80
C PRO A 49 -31.10 3.15 -16.48
N ILE A 50 -30.38 3.15 -15.37
CA ILE A 50 -30.97 3.56 -14.10
C ILE A 50 -31.00 5.09 -14.14
N LYS A 51 -32.22 5.62 -14.19
CA LYS A 51 -32.45 7.06 -14.20
C LYS A 51 -31.80 7.69 -12.96
N ASP A 52 -31.16 8.83 -13.16
CA ASP A 52 -30.56 9.63 -12.10
C ASP A 52 -29.36 8.94 -11.37
N ALA A 53 -28.68 7.99 -12.04
CA ALA A 53 -27.47 7.36 -11.57
C ALA A 53 -26.43 7.22 -12.66
N THR A 54 -25.16 7.23 -12.25
CA THR A 54 -24.02 6.90 -13.10
C THR A 54 -23.64 5.44 -12.90
N VAL A 55 -23.58 4.67 -13.98
CA VAL A 55 -23.19 3.26 -13.97
C VAL A 55 -21.74 3.15 -14.42
N ILE A 56 -20.90 2.56 -13.58
CA ILE A 56 -19.46 2.37 -13.83
C ILE A 56 -19.18 0.87 -13.90
N PRO A 57 -18.68 0.37 -15.04
CA PRO A 57 -18.34 -1.07 -15.17
C PRO A 57 -17.05 -1.45 -14.44
N ASP A 58 -16.19 -0.48 -14.15
CA ASP A 58 -14.95 -0.67 -13.42
C ASP A 58 -15.20 -0.80 -11.90
N GLY A 59 -14.14 -1.11 -11.13
CA GLY A 59 -14.21 -1.17 -9.67
C GLY A 59 -14.16 0.20 -8.99
N LEU A 60 -14.33 0.19 -7.66
CA LEU A 60 -14.25 1.38 -6.79
C LEU A 60 -12.91 2.09 -6.86
N TYR A 61 -11.84 1.36 -7.23
CA TYR A 61 -10.50 1.93 -7.43
C TYR A 61 -10.41 2.91 -8.62
N SER A 62 -11.38 2.87 -9.53
CA SER A 62 -11.30 3.57 -10.82
C SER A 62 -11.44 5.09 -10.68
N ARG A 63 -10.69 5.83 -11.52
CA ARG A 63 -10.89 7.28 -11.67
C ARG A 63 -12.26 7.68 -12.19
N LYS A 64 -13.02 6.75 -12.77
CA LYS A 64 -14.43 6.98 -13.14
C LYS A 64 -15.33 7.11 -11.90
N VAL A 65 -14.98 6.46 -10.79
CA VAL A 65 -15.68 6.58 -9.49
C VAL A 65 -15.28 7.88 -8.79
N LYS A 66 -13.99 8.20 -8.84
CA LYS A 66 -13.41 9.38 -8.21
C LYS A 66 -12.29 9.95 -9.09
N GLN A 67 -12.50 11.13 -9.65
CA GLN A 67 -11.53 11.76 -10.56
C GLN A 67 -10.30 12.28 -9.82
N GLU A 68 -10.50 12.89 -8.65
CA GLU A 68 -9.46 13.43 -7.82
C GLU A 68 -8.65 12.30 -7.16
N SER A 69 -7.36 12.51 -7.03
CA SER A 69 -6.50 11.56 -6.30
C SER A 69 -6.94 11.44 -4.85
N THR A 70 -7.00 10.22 -4.36
CA THR A 70 -7.19 9.96 -2.94
C THR A 70 -5.90 10.24 -2.19
N PHE A 71 -6.03 10.75 -0.99
CA PHE A 71 -4.94 10.78 -0.02
C PHE A 71 -5.28 9.89 1.17
N VAL A 72 -4.26 9.25 1.73
CA VAL A 72 -4.36 8.39 2.91
C VAL A 72 -3.60 9.04 4.04
N THR A 73 -4.26 9.23 5.19
CA THR A 73 -3.64 9.80 6.39
C THR A 73 -3.18 8.68 7.32
N VAL A 74 -1.92 8.75 7.75
CA VAL A 74 -1.30 7.81 8.69
C VAL A 74 -0.64 8.62 9.79
N GLY A 75 -1.23 8.67 10.97
CA GLY A 75 -0.82 9.61 12.02
C GLY A 75 -0.86 11.06 11.51
N ASN A 76 0.27 11.73 11.51
CA ASN A 76 0.44 13.10 10.99
C ASN A 76 0.89 13.17 9.53
N VAL A 77 1.04 12.04 8.85
CA VAL A 77 1.53 11.95 7.46
C VAL A 77 0.37 11.77 6.49
N LYS A 78 0.40 12.49 5.36
CA LYS A 78 -0.63 12.45 4.31
C LYS A 78 -0.01 11.99 2.99
N ILE A 79 -0.27 10.74 2.60
CA ILE A 79 0.22 10.10 1.37
C ILE A 79 -0.70 10.46 0.21
N GLY A 80 -0.15 10.86 -0.95
CA GLY A 80 -0.93 11.27 -2.13
C GLY A 80 -1.27 12.77 -2.17
N SER A 81 -0.74 13.57 -1.24
CA SER A 81 -1.00 15.02 -1.15
C SER A 81 -0.08 15.91 -2.01
N GLY A 82 0.73 15.31 -2.89
CA GLY A 82 1.74 16.00 -3.72
C GLY A 82 3.15 15.97 -3.13
N LYS A 83 3.31 15.86 -1.81
CA LYS A 83 4.62 15.64 -1.19
C LYS A 83 5.03 14.19 -1.29
N LEU A 84 6.32 13.93 -1.57
CA LEU A 84 6.89 12.59 -1.50
C LEU A 84 7.00 12.16 -0.03
N VAL A 85 6.36 11.04 0.32
CA VAL A 85 6.48 10.39 1.63
C VAL A 85 7.54 9.30 1.58
N VAL A 86 8.39 9.19 2.60
CA VAL A 86 9.41 8.14 2.70
C VAL A 86 9.24 7.37 3.99
N ALA A 87 8.86 6.09 3.88
CA ALA A 87 8.90 5.13 4.97
C ALA A 87 10.25 4.40 4.95
N ALA A 88 11.01 4.49 6.04
CA ALA A 88 12.32 3.89 6.14
C ALA A 88 12.49 3.09 7.43
N GLY A 89 13.28 2.03 7.39
CA GLY A 89 13.56 1.18 8.55
C GLY A 89 14.00 -0.22 8.16
N PRO A 90 14.22 -1.14 9.12
CA PRO A 90 14.82 -2.43 8.84
C PRO A 90 13.86 -3.39 8.14
N CYS A 91 14.39 -4.31 7.34
CA CYS A 91 13.62 -5.42 6.78
C CYS A 91 12.92 -6.20 7.91
N ALA A 92 13.65 -6.52 8.97
CA ALA A 92 13.14 -7.19 10.17
C ALA A 92 13.47 -6.39 11.43
N VAL A 93 12.54 -6.39 12.39
CA VAL A 93 12.82 -5.94 13.76
C VAL A 93 13.59 -7.03 14.46
N GLU A 94 14.81 -6.72 14.96
CA GLU A 94 15.74 -7.71 15.50
C GLU A 94 16.03 -7.51 16.99
N SER A 95 16.12 -6.27 17.47
CA SER A 95 16.25 -5.92 18.88
C SER A 95 15.73 -4.51 19.18
N ASP A 96 15.54 -4.19 20.47
CA ASP A 96 15.17 -2.84 20.92
C ASP A 96 16.23 -1.80 20.51
N GLU A 97 17.50 -2.14 20.70
CA GLU A 97 18.64 -1.26 20.42
C GLU A 97 18.75 -0.99 18.92
N GLN A 98 18.67 -2.05 18.09
CA GLN A 98 18.70 -1.92 16.63
C GLN A 98 17.57 -1.01 16.14
N LEU A 99 16.34 -1.26 16.58
CA LEU A 99 15.19 -0.53 16.07
C LEU A 99 15.16 0.93 16.55
N MET A 100 15.56 1.18 17.80
CA MET A 100 15.65 2.54 18.35
C MET A 100 16.68 3.38 17.59
N GLU A 101 17.91 2.85 17.44
CA GLU A 101 18.97 3.51 16.68
C GLU A 101 18.53 3.82 15.23
N ILE A 102 17.90 2.84 14.56
CA ILE A 102 17.42 3.05 13.19
C ILE A 102 16.31 4.09 13.17
N GLY A 103 15.32 4.02 14.06
CA GLY A 103 14.19 4.93 14.11
C GLY A 103 14.61 6.38 14.32
N GLU A 104 15.50 6.64 15.29
CA GLU A 104 16.06 7.97 15.55
C GLU A 104 16.83 8.47 14.32
N ARG A 105 17.70 7.63 13.76
CA ARG A 105 18.56 8.03 12.68
C ARG A 105 17.82 8.28 11.36
N VAL A 106 16.85 7.42 10.98
CA VAL A 106 16.06 7.66 9.75
C VAL A 106 15.19 8.92 9.88
N LYS A 107 14.68 9.22 11.10
CA LYS A 107 13.97 10.47 11.37
C LYS A 107 14.86 11.70 11.15
N GLU A 108 16.05 11.73 11.77
CA GLU A 108 17.03 12.80 11.59
C GLU A 108 17.39 13.03 10.12
N LEU A 109 17.48 11.94 9.35
CA LEU A 109 17.78 11.97 7.93
C LEU A 109 16.58 12.35 7.05
N GLY A 110 15.38 12.50 7.62
CA GLY A 110 14.20 13.03 6.94
C GLY A 110 13.20 11.98 6.46
N ALA A 111 13.17 10.78 7.04
CA ALA A 111 12.07 9.86 6.86
C ALA A 111 10.78 10.41 7.49
N ASP A 112 9.64 10.13 6.87
CA ASP A 112 8.32 10.55 7.32
C ASP A 112 7.62 9.46 8.14
N MET A 113 7.97 8.18 7.93
CA MET A 113 7.40 7.02 8.61
C MET A 113 8.48 5.98 8.93
N LEU A 114 8.26 5.18 9.98
CA LEU A 114 9.07 4.02 10.32
C LEU A 114 8.45 2.76 9.73
N ARG A 115 9.21 2.00 8.92
CA ARG A 115 8.82 0.65 8.49
C ARG A 115 9.63 -0.41 9.22
N GLY A 116 9.02 -1.55 9.51
CA GLY A 116 9.72 -2.70 10.10
C GLY A 116 8.88 -3.96 10.08
N GLY A 117 9.49 -5.10 9.78
CA GLY A 117 8.82 -6.40 9.79
C GLY A 117 8.90 -7.04 11.18
N ALA A 118 7.81 -7.01 11.96
CA ALA A 118 7.69 -7.73 13.22
C ALA A 118 7.45 -9.23 13.00
N PHE A 119 6.68 -9.57 11.97
CA PHE A 119 6.47 -10.92 11.45
C PHE A 119 7.14 -11.04 10.08
N LYS A 120 7.71 -12.21 9.77
CA LYS A 120 8.45 -12.42 8.51
C LYS A 120 7.94 -13.66 7.78
N PRO A 121 7.24 -13.49 6.62
CA PRO A 121 6.89 -14.61 5.77
C PRO A 121 8.14 -15.14 5.07
N ARG A 122 8.58 -16.33 5.46
CA ARG A 122 9.82 -16.94 4.93
C ARG A 122 9.50 -18.14 4.04
N THR A 123 10.33 -18.32 3.01
CA THR A 123 10.22 -19.48 2.13
C THR A 123 10.62 -20.78 2.82
N THR A 124 11.49 -20.69 3.83
CA THR A 124 11.90 -21.83 4.66
C THR A 124 11.59 -21.58 6.13
N PRO A 125 11.07 -22.57 6.88
CA PRO A 125 10.75 -22.40 8.30
C PRO A 125 11.99 -22.25 9.19
N TYR A 126 13.18 -22.53 8.67
CA TYR A 126 14.46 -22.42 9.41
C TYR A 126 15.05 -21.01 9.41
N SER A 127 14.51 -20.09 8.59
CA SER A 127 14.93 -18.69 8.58
C SER A 127 14.30 -17.93 9.74
N PHE A 128 14.88 -16.77 10.09
CA PHE A 128 14.33 -15.88 11.11
C PHE A 128 12.88 -15.49 10.79
N GLN A 129 11.94 -15.83 11.68
CA GLN A 129 10.50 -15.65 11.48
C GLN A 129 9.98 -14.29 11.99
N GLY A 130 10.85 -13.43 12.52
CA GLY A 130 10.48 -12.20 13.20
C GLY A 130 10.28 -12.39 14.70
N LEU A 131 10.08 -11.29 15.42
CA LEU A 131 9.87 -11.27 16.87
C LEU A 131 8.38 -11.28 17.27
N GLY A 132 7.48 -11.28 16.29
CA GLY A 132 6.04 -11.29 16.53
C GLY A 132 5.59 -10.10 17.40
N MET A 133 4.79 -10.38 18.44
CA MET A 133 4.30 -9.39 19.39
C MET A 133 5.39 -8.52 20.01
N LYS A 134 6.54 -9.13 20.35
CA LYS A 134 7.66 -8.38 20.89
C LYS A 134 8.13 -7.31 19.91
N GLY A 135 8.20 -7.64 18.61
CA GLY A 135 8.54 -6.69 17.55
C GLY A 135 7.51 -5.56 17.39
N ILE A 136 6.20 -5.85 17.51
CA ILE A 136 5.14 -4.83 17.50
C ILE A 136 5.32 -3.85 18.66
N ASN A 137 5.55 -4.35 19.87
CA ASN A 137 5.76 -3.50 21.05
C ASN A 137 7.01 -2.61 20.91
N MET A 138 8.09 -3.14 20.32
CA MET A 138 9.28 -2.36 19.99
C MET A 138 8.97 -1.25 19.00
N MET A 139 8.22 -1.53 17.93
CA MET A 139 7.82 -0.52 16.94
C MET A 139 6.99 0.59 17.57
N LYS A 140 6.02 0.25 18.43
CA LYS A 140 5.24 1.22 19.18
C LYS A 140 6.12 2.14 20.04
N LYS A 141 7.03 1.57 20.81
CA LYS A 141 7.98 2.32 21.66
C LYS A 141 8.83 3.30 20.85
N VAL A 142 9.34 2.87 19.70
CA VAL A 142 10.13 3.74 18.81
C VAL A 142 9.25 4.80 18.16
N SER A 143 8.02 4.50 17.77
CA SER A 143 7.04 5.46 17.28
C SER A 143 6.78 6.55 18.32
N GLU A 144 6.52 6.18 19.56
CA GLU A 144 6.28 7.12 20.68
C GLU A 144 7.51 8.01 20.94
N SER A 145 8.73 7.48 20.86
CA SER A 145 9.98 8.21 21.06
C SER A 145 10.28 9.17 19.91
N THR A 146 10.09 8.70 18.66
CA THR A 146 10.48 9.46 17.47
C THR A 146 9.35 10.33 16.91
N GLY A 147 8.10 10.00 17.18
CA GLY A 147 6.92 10.59 16.55
C GLY A 147 6.72 10.17 15.10
N LEU A 148 7.42 9.12 14.61
CA LEU A 148 7.22 8.56 13.29
C LEU A 148 6.03 7.59 13.31
N PRO A 149 4.99 7.79 12.47
CA PRO A 149 3.97 6.76 12.26
C PRO A 149 4.61 5.48 11.72
N THR A 150 4.01 4.34 12.05
CA THR A 150 4.57 3.03 11.77
C THR A 150 3.84 2.29 10.64
N VAL A 151 4.59 1.49 9.87
CA VAL A 151 4.04 0.49 8.96
C VAL A 151 4.69 -0.87 9.19
N SER A 152 3.87 -1.93 9.34
CA SER A 152 4.35 -3.31 9.52
C SER A 152 3.43 -4.31 8.83
N GLU A 153 4.03 -5.44 8.39
CA GLU A 153 3.31 -6.48 7.67
C GLU A 153 2.44 -7.33 8.59
N ILE A 154 1.14 -7.40 8.28
CA ILE A 154 0.21 -8.37 8.86
C ILE A 154 0.14 -9.61 7.95
N MET A 155 0.25 -10.80 8.54
CA MET A 155 0.26 -12.05 7.79
C MET A 155 -1.07 -12.80 7.85
N ASP A 156 -1.76 -12.72 8.98
CA ASP A 156 -3.00 -13.45 9.24
C ASP A 156 -4.01 -12.59 10.00
N ILE A 157 -5.29 -12.90 9.82
CA ILE A 157 -6.40 -12.21 10.50
C ILE A 157 -6.30 -12.36 12.02
N SER A 158 -5.84 -13.50 12.50
CA SER A 158 -5.69 -13.78 13.94
C SER A 158 -4.69 -12.87 14.63
N ASP A 159 -3.74 -12.30 13.87
CA ASP A 159 -2.74 -11.38 14.37
C ASP A 159 -3.26 -9.94 14.55
N TYR A 160 -4.40 -9.59 13.92
CA TYR A 160 -4.91 -8.21 13.87
C TYR A 160 -5.02 -7.56 15.26
N LYS A 161 -5.48 -8.30 16.26
CA LYS A 161 -5.59 -7.84 17.66
C LYS A 161 -4.28 -7.29 18.24
N HIS A 162 -3.13 -7.69 17.66
CA HIS A 162 -1.81 -7.25 18.08
C HIS A 162 -1.37 -5.96 17.37
N PHE A 163 -1.92 -5.72 16.19
CA PHE A 163 -1.63 -4.54 15.39
C PHE A 163 -2.53 -3.36 15.75
N GLU A 164 -3.79 -3.63 16.09
CA GLU A 164 -4.80 -2.62 16.41
C GLU A 164 -4.34 -1.71 17.56
N GLY A 165 -4.25 -0.40 17.30
CA GLY A 165 -3.77 0.60 18.25
C GLY A 165 -2.26 0.57 18.55
N ASN A 166 -1.48 -0.27 17.84
CA ASN A 166 -0.04 -0.38 18.01
C ASN A 166 0.76 -0.09 16.73
N ILE A 167 0.14 -0.25 15.55
CA ILE A 167 0.71 0.03 14.24
C ILE A 167 -0.26 0.91 13.47
N ASP A 168 0.24 2.00 12.87
CA ASP A 168 -0.59 3.01 12.24
C ASP A 168 -1.04 2.64 10.82
N MET A 169 -0.26 1.82 10.10
CA MET A 169 -0.56 1.34 8.76
C MET A 169 -0.21 -0.15 8.62
N LEU A 170 -1.15 -0.96 8.13
CA LEU A 170 -0.93 -2.39 7.93
C LEU A 170 -0.46 -2.68 6.51
N GLN A 171 0.70 -3.34 6.38
CA GLN A 171 1.17 -3.80 5.10
C GLN A 171 0.62 -5.18 4.79
N VAL A 172 0.03 -5.34 3.61
CA VAL A 172 -0.24 -6.65 3.02
C VAL A 172 0.90 -6.99 2.07
N GLY A 173 1.71 -7.97 2.43
CA GLY A 173 2.88 -8.37 1.67
C GLY A 173 2.54 -9.09 0.37
N SER A 174 3.51 -9.20 -0.54
CA SER A 174 3.33 -9.78 -1.87
C SER A 174 2.79 -11.22 -1.89
N ARG A 175 3.12 -12.02 -0.87
CA ARG A 175 2.60 -13.39 -0.74
C ARG A 175 1.13 -13.43 -0.36
N ASN A 176 0.62 -12.35 0.25
CA ASN A 176 -0.76 -12.17 0.68
C ASN A 176 -1.56 -11.22 -0.22
N SER A 177 -1.00 -10.77 -1.35
CA SER A 177 -1.66 -9.79 -2.23
C SER A 177 -3.01 -10.29 -2.75
N GLN A 178 -3.22 -11.59 -2.83
CA GLN A 178 -4.47 -12.26 -3.22
C GLN A 178 -5.07 -13.10 -2.08
N ASN A 179 -4.69 -12.85 -0.83
CA ASN A 179 -5.37 -13.42 0.33
C ASN A 179 -6.72 -12.68 0.54
N PHE A 180 -7.70 -13.05 -0.27
CA PHE A 180 -9.00 -12.36 -0.30
C PHE A 180 -9.75 -12.39 1.04
N SER A 181 -9.48 -13.36 1.90
CA SER A 181 -10.03 -13.39 3.25
C SER A 181 -9.44 -12.28 4.11
N LEU A 182 -8.13 -12.10 4.09
CA LEU A 182 -7.45 -11.01 4.78
C LEU A 182 -7.87 -9.64 4.20
N LEU A 183 -7.94 -9.51 2.88
CA LEU A 183 -8.34 -8.26 2.22
C LEU A 183 -9.77 -7.86 2.59
N ARG A 184 -10.73 -8.80 2.57
CA ARG A 184 -12.11 -8.55 3.02
C ARG A 184 -12.17 -8.14 4.49
N PHE A 185 -11.38 -8.79 5.34
CA PHE A 185 -11.31 -8.45 6.76
C PHE A 185 -10.81 -7.02 6.98
N LEU A 186 -9.71 -6.63 6.30
CA LEU A 186 -9.16 -5.27 6.37
C LEU A 186 -10.09 -4.24 5.74
N GLY A 187 -10.89 -4.63 4.76
CA GLY A 187 -11.92 -3.79 4.15
C GLY A 187 -13.02 -3.36 5.13
N GLN A 188 -13.24 -4.10 6.20
CA GLN A 188 -14.22 -3.79 7.26
C GLN A 188 -13.60 -3.00 8.44
N ARG A 189 -12.41 -2.46 8.27
CA ARG A 189 -11.65 -1.71 9.28
C ARG A 189 -11.29 -0.34 8.73
N GLU A 190 -11.13 0.65 9.58
CA GLU A 190 -10.72 2.00 9.18
C GLU A 190 -9.20 2.19 9.13
N VAL A 191 -8.44 1.11 9.26
CA VAL A 191 -6.97 1.13 9.29
C VAL A 191 -6.39 1.38 7.89
N PRO A 192 -5.39 2.25 7.74
CA PRO A 192 -4.65 2.40 6.49
C PRO A 192 -3.96 1.10 6.07
N VAL A 193 -4.03 0.77 4.77
CA VAL A 193 -3.45 -0.44 4.21
C VAL A 193 -2.44 -0.12 3.11
N LEU A 194 -1.21 -0.61 3.25
CA LEU A 194 -0.18 -0.62 2.21
C LEU A 194 -0.26 -1.97 1.48
N LEU A 195 -0.88 -1.99 0.31
CA LEU A 195 -1.11 -3.22 -0.45
C LEU A 195 0.00 -3.43 -1.49
N LYS A 196 0.90 -4.40 -1.25
CA LYS A 196 1.93 -4.78 -2.22
C LYS A 196 1.35 -5.63 -3.36
N ASN A 197 1.87 -5.43 -4.58
CA ASN A 197 1.56 -6.33 -5.68
C ASN A 197 2.16 -7.73 -5.43
N GLY A 198 1.51 -8.75 -5.94
CA GLY A 198 2.05 -10.11 -5.98
C GLY A 198 3.20 -10.22 -6.98
N MET A 199 4.07 -11.20 -6.79
CA MET A 199 5.28 -11.39 -7.59
C MET A 199 5.03 -11.71 -9.06
N GLY A 200 3.81 -12.10 -9.45
CA GLY A 200 3.39 -12.43 -10.81
C GLY A 200 2.04 -11.84 -11.19
N ASN A 201 1.48 -10.92 -10.39
CA ASN A 201 0.20 -10.28 -10.68
C ASN A 201 0.33 -9.28 -11.83
N THR A 202 -0.68 -9.24 -12.68
CA THR A 202 -0.96 -8.10 -13.54
C THR A 202 -1.43 -6.90 -12.71
N ILE A 203 -1.35 -5.69 -13.28
CA ILE A 203 -1.91 -4.48 -12.63
C ILE A 203 -3.42 -4.64 -12.40
N SER A 204 -4.15 -5.27 -13.32
CA SER A 204 -5.59 -5.51 -13.20
C SER A 204 -5.93 -6.42 -12.02
N GLU A 205 -5.23 -7.54 -11.85
CA GLU A 205 -5.41 -8.44 -10.71
C GLU A 205 -5.09 -7.74 -9.38
N TRP A 206 -4.06 -6.89 -9.37
CA TRP A 206 -3.68 -6.14 -8.18
C TRP A 206 -4.70 -5.05 -7.84
N LEU A 207 -5.25 -4.33 -8.82
CA LEU A 207 -6.36 -3.40 -8.61
C LEU A 207 -7.62 -4.12 -8.10
N ASN A 208 -7.90 -5.34 -8.60
CA ASN A 208 -8.97 -6.18 -8.07
C ASN A 208 -8.70 -6.62 -6.61
N SER A 209 -7.45 -6.80 -6.22
CA SER A 209 -7.11 -7.02 -4.80
C SER A 209 -7.44 -5.80 -3.93
N ALA A 210 -7.16 -4.58 -4.42
CA ALA A 210 -7.59 -3.36 -3.73
C ALA A 210 -9.12 -3.25 -3.64
N GLU A 211 -9.85 -3.69 -4.68
CA GLU A 211 -11.31 -3.71 -4.70
C GLU A 211 -11.93 -4.50 -3.54
N TYR A 212 -11.31 -5.60 -3.11
CA TYR A 212 -11.76 -6.35 -1.93
C TYR A 212 -11.74 -5.51 -0.65
N ILE A 213 -10.75 -4.62 -0.51
CA ILE A 213 -10.65 -3.71 0.64
C ILE A 213 -11.67 -2.57 0.50
N LEU A 214 -11.67 -1.90 -0.66
CA LEU A 214 -12.57 -0.77 -0.94
C LEU A 214 -14.03 -1.17 -0.81
N SER A 215 -14.40 -2.33 -1.35
CA SER A 215 -15.76 -2.85 -1.28
C SER A 215 -16.23 -3.17 0.14
N GLY A 216 -15.32 -3.30 1.09
CA GLY A 216 -15.64 -3.40 2.53
C GLY A 216 -16.00 -2.07 3.17
N GLY A 217 -15.68 -0.94 2.51
CA GLY A 217 -15.86 0.42 3.04
C GLY A 217 -14.56 1.12 3.43
N ASN A 218 -13.42 0.42 3.42
CA ASN A 218 -12.13 1.01 3.74
C ASN A 218 -11.49 1.64 2.50
N GLY A 219 -11.54 2.98 2.42
CA GLY A 219 -10.91 3.77 1.36
C GLY A 219 -9.43 4.11 1.57
N ASN A 220 -8.84 3.72 2.69
CA ASN A 220 -7.48 4.08 3.08
C ASN A 220 -6.45 3.09 2.52
N VAL A 221 -6.37 2.96 1.20
CA VAL A 221 -5.48 2.01 0.50
C VAL A 221 -4.39 2.75 -0.26
N VAL A 222 -3.14 2.35 -0.06
CA VAL A 222 -1.97 2.76 -0.83
C VAL A 222 -1.45 1.56 -1.61
N MET A 223 -1.32 1.72 -2.94
CA MET A 223 -0.82 0.67 -3.84
C MET A 223 0.71 0.66 -3.82
N CYS A 224 1.35 -0.39 -3.32
CA CYS A 224 2.82 -0.46 -3.22
C CYS A 224 3.42 -1.40 -4.27
N TYR A 225 4.04 -0.81 -5.29
CA TYR A 225 4.71 -1.55 -6.34
C TYR A 225 6.12 -1.96 -5.91
N ARG A 226 6.39 -3.28 -5.90
CA ARG A 226 7.65 -3.88 -5.45
C ARG A 226 8.34 -4.77 -6.49
N GLY A 227 7.97 -4.59 -7.76
CA GLY A 227 8.48 -5.40 -8.87
C GLY A 227 7.78 -6.74 -9.03
N VAL A 228 8.06 -7.38 -10.16
CA VAL A 228 7.51 -8.69 -10.56
C VAL A 228 8.63 -9.64 -10.97
N ARG A 229 8.35 -10.94 -10.92
CA ARG A 229 9.23 -11.94 -11.52
C ARG A 229 9.24 -11.81 -13.04
N SER A 230 10.42 -11.93 -13.61
CA SER A 230 10.65 -11.89 -15.04
C SER A 230 11.60 -13.04 -15.42
N PHE A 231 11.81 -13.22 -16.71
CA PHE A 231 12.87 -14.10 -17.24
C PHE A 231 14.27 -13.53 -16.98
N GLU A 232 14.38 -12.21 -16.78
CA GLU A 232 15.63 -11.51 -16.46
C GLU A 232 15.94 -11.63 -14.96
N ASP A 233 17.14 -12.08 -14.61
CA ASP A 233 17.58 -12.40 -13.25
C ASP A 233 18.78 -11.58 -12.74
N SER A 234 19.21 -10.56 -13.50
CA SER A 234 20.31 -9.66 -13.10
C SER A 234 19.96 -8.81 -11.87
N THR A 235 18.66 -8.59 -11.63
CA THR A 235 18.11 -8.04 -10.40
C THR A 235 17.18 -9.06 -9.74
N ARG A 236 16.87 -8.87 -8.45
CA ARG A 236 16.01 -9.82 -7.73
C ARG A 236 14.59 -9.90 -8.30
N PHE A 237 14.05 -8.76 -8.74
CA PHE A 237 12.79 -8.66 -9.49
C PHE A 237 12.91 -7.53 -10.51
N MET A 238 12.14 -7.62 -11.57
CA MET A 238 12.05 -6.53 -12.54
C MET A 238 11.20 -5.41 -11.97
N MET A 239 11.74 -4.19 -11.95
CA MET A 239 10.99 -2.98 -11.61
C MET A 239 10.56 -2.28 -12.91
N ASP A 240 9.29 -2.45 -13.27
CA ASP A 240 8.69 -1.75 -14.41
C ASP A 240 8.34 -0.32 -13.99
N SER A 241 9.06 0.66 -14.52
CA SER A 241 8.78 2.09 -14.28
C SER A 241 7.45 2.54 -14.90
N GLY A 242 6.94 1.81 -15.90
CA GLY A 242 5.63 2.04 -16.51
C GLY A 242 4.45 1.68 -15.60
N ALA A 243 4.65 0.86 -14.58
CA ALA A 243 3.58 0.45 -13.67
C ALA A 243 2.98 1.64 -12.90
N VAL A 244 3.80 2.62 -12.48
CA VAL A 244 3.33 3.79 -11.71
C VAL A 244 2.40 4.68 -12.54
N PRO A 245 2.76 5.15 -13.76
CA PRO A 245 1.86 5.97 -14.57
C PRO A 245 0.58 5.22 -14.97
N VAL A 246 0.65 3.93 -15.29
CA VAL A 246 -0.54 3.11 -15.59
C VAL A 246 -1.49 3.03 -14.37
N LEU A 247 -0.96 2.86 -13.15
CA LEU A 247 -1.78 2.90 -11.93
C LEU A 247 -2.43 4.27 -11.75
N ARG A 248 -1.69 5.36 -11.95
CA ARG A 248 -2.21 6.73 -11.82
C ARG A 248 -3.28 7.08 -12.85
N GLU A 249 -3.20 6.51 -14.05
CA GLU A 249 -4.22 6.64 -15.09
C GLU A 249 -5.50 5.89 -14.69
N ARG A 250 -5.36 4.65 -14.24
CA ARG A 250 -6.49 3.75 -13.99
C ARG A 250 -7.15 3.95 -12.62
N SER A 251 -6.39 4.44 -11.63
CA SER A 251 -6.83 4.49 -10.24
C SER A 251 -6.61 5.87 -9.60
N HIS A 252 -7.51 6.24 -8.71
CA HIS A 252 -7.36 7.42 -7.86
C HIS A 252 -6.53 7.15 -6.58
N LEU A 253 -6.14 5.90 -6.31
CA LEU A 253 -5.40 5.51 -5.12
C LEU A 253 -3.94 6.01 -5.19
N PRO A 254 -3.33 6.43 -4.08
CA PRO A 254 -1.93 6.83 -4.07
C PRO A 254 -1.01 5.63 -4.30
N VAL A 255 0.15 5.90 -4.94
CA VAL A 255 1.10 4.87 -5.35
C VAL A 255 2.40 5.00 -4.55
N CYS A 256 2.74 3.93 -3.85
CA CYS A 256 4.04 3.70 -3.22
C CYS A 256 4.93 2.87 -4.16
N ALA A 257 6.23 3.08 -4.13
CA ALA A 257 7.20 2.18 -4.71
C ALA A 257 8.17 1.66 -3.63
N ASP A 258 8.47 0.38 -3.70
CA ASP A 258 9.48 -0.29 -2.88
C ASP A 258 10.65 -0.69 -3.80
N PRO A 259 11.69 0.13 -3.93
CA PRO A 259 12.84 -0.16 -4.79
C PRO A 259 13.82 -1.16 -4.18
N SER A 260 13.79 -1.37 -2.87
CA SER A 260 14.73 -2.27 -2.17
C SER A 260 14.56 -3.72 -2.62
N HIS A 261 13.31 -4.19 -2.74
CA HIS A 261 13.05 -5.57 -3.11
C HIS A 261 13.40 -5.91 -4.57
N PRO A 262 13.06 -5.09 -5.60
CA PRO A 262 13.50 -5.38 -6.96
C PRO A 262 15.01 -5.24 -7.13
N ALA A 263 15.65 -4.29 -6.48
CA ALA A 263 17.10 -4.11 -6.54
C ALA A 263 17.85 -5.39 -6.13
N GLY A 264 17.51 -5.97 -4.99
CA GLY A 264 18.23 -7.13 -4.43
C GLY A 264 19.68 -6.86 -4.05
N LYS A 265 20.21 -5.67 -4.41
CA LYS A 265 21.54 -5.15 -4.07
C LYS A 265 21.42 -3.67 -3.71
N ARG A 266 22.14 -3.24 -2.66
CA ARG A 266 22.04 -1.87 -2.14
C ARG A 266 22.48 -0.80 -3.17
N GLU A 267 23.40 -1.15 -4.05
CA GLU A 267 23.93 -0.23 -5.07
C GLU A 267 22.89 0.23 -6.09
N TYR A 268 21.82 -0.56 -6.28
CA TYR A 268 20.76 -0.24 -7.25
C TYR A 268 19.56 0.48 -6.64
N VAL A 269 19.44 0.47 -5.30
CA VAL A 269 18.22 0.97 -4.60
C VAL A 269 17.97 2.45 -4.89
N GLU A 270 19.02 3.29 -4.83
CA GLU A 270 18.89 4.73 -5.09
C GLU A 270 18.42 5.03 -6.51
N THR A 271 19.03 4.37 -7.51
CA THR A 271 18.64 4.55 -8.93
C THR A 271 17.20 4.15 -9.17
N LEU A 272 16.77 3.01 -8.62
CA LEU A 272 15.37 2.55 -8.74
C LEU A 272 14.39 3.45 -7.97
N ALA A 273 14.82 4.00 -6.82
CA ALA A 273 14.02 4.99 -6.08
C ALA A 273 13.81 6.27 -6.90
N MET A 274 14.86 6.78 -7.53
CA MET A 274 14.78 7.94 -8.42
C MET A 274 13.87 7.67 -9.62
N ALA A 275 13.99 6.51 -10.27
CA ALA A 275 13.11 6.11 -11.36
C ALA A 275 11.63 6.07 -10.93
N ALA A 276 11.33 5.54 -9.75
CA ALA A 276 9.98 5.52 -9.20
C ALA A 276 9.42 6.93 -8.96
N VAL A 277 10.23 7.84 -8.39
CA VAL A 277 9.82 9.24 -8.18
C VAL A 277 9.61 9.97 -9.51
N ALA A 278 10.52 9.77 -10.48
CA ALA A 278 10.35 10.32 -11.83
C ALA A 278 9.09 9.81 -12.52
N SER A 279 8.68 8.57 -12.24
CA SER A 279 7.45 7.98 -12.77
C SER A 279 6.18 8.44 -12.04
N GLY A 280 6.30 9.24 -10.97
CA GLY A 280 5.18 9.84 -10.24
C GLY A 280 4.74 9.10 -8.97
N ALA A 281 5.61 8.33 -8.32
CA ALA A 281 5.29 7.74 -7.02
C ALA A 281 5.02 8.81 -5.94
N ASP A 282 4.01 8.57 -5.10
CA ASP A 282 3.64 9.43 -3.98
C ASP A 282 4.40 9.06 -2.70
N MET A 283 4.87 7.82 -2.61
CA MET A 283 5.57 7.28 -1.45
C MET A 283 6.70 6.34 -1.89
N LEU A 284 7.76 6.28 -1.10
CA LEU A 284 8.80 5.26 -1.17
C LEU A 284 8.83 4.45 0.13
N GLU A 285 9.03 3.14 0.01
CA GLU A 285 9.34 2.26 1.13
C GLU A 285 10.77 1.74 0.98
N ILE A 286 11.67 2.12 1.91
CA ILE A 286 13.12 1.88 1.83
C ILE A 286 13.58 1.02 2.99
N GLU A 287 14.35 -0.03 2.70
CA GLU A 287 14.99 -0.84 3.72
C GLU A 287 16.32 -0.22 4.16
N VAL A 288 16.42 0.08 5.47
CA VAL A 288 17.58 0.71 6.11
C VAL A 288 17.97 -0.07 7.36
N HIS A 289 19.25 -0.29 7.55
CA HIS A 289 19.78 -1.01 8.71
C HIS A 289 21.04 -0.32 9.24
N ASN A 290 21.25 -0.32 10.55
CA ASN A 290 22.45 0.26 11.18
C ASN A 290 23.75 -0.52 10.84
N ASN A 291 23.62 -1.83 10.57
CA ASN A 291 24.72 -2.68 10.09
C ASN A 291 24.16 -3.70 9.08
N PRO A 292 23.97 -3.31 7.79
CA PRO A 292 23.29 -4.15 6.81
C PRO A 292 23.91 -5.54 6.62
N ASP A 293 25.23 -5.68 6.77
CA ASP A 293 25.92 -6.95 6.54
C ASP A 293 25.66 -7.98 7.66
N LYS A 294 25.17 -7.53 8.82
CA LYS A 294 24.77 -8.38 9.96
C LYS A 294 23.27 -8.60 10.05
N ALA A 295 22.48 -8.01 9.13
CA ALA A 295 21.02 -8.12 9.17
C ALA A 295 20.55 -9.58 9.03
N LEU A 296 19.59 -9.98 9.85
CA LEU A 296 19.00 -11.32 9.85
C LEU A 296 18.08 -11.58 8.63
N SER A 297 17.72 -10.53 7.91
CA SER A 297 16.86 -10.59 6.73
C SER A 297 17.31 -9.59 5.68
N ASP A 298 17.32 -10.00 4.41
CA ASP A 298 17.55 -9.16 3.22
C ASP A 298 18.78 -8.23 3.28
N ALA A 299 19.88 -8.71 3.90
CA ALA A 299 21.13 -7.98 4.16
C ALA A 299 21.69 -7.27 2.92
N LYS A 300 21.58 -7.90 1.73
CA LYS A 300 22.21 -7.41 0.50
C LYS A 300 21.63 -6.12 -0.04
N GLN A 301 20.34 -5.84 0.24
CA GLN A 301 19.59 -4.74 -0.34
C GLN A 301 19.34 -3.57 0.63
N GLN A 302 19.50 -3.79 1.95
CA GLN A 302 19.31 -2.74 2.93
C GLN A 302 20.42 -1.68 2.82
N LEU A 303 20.03 -0.40 2.85
CA LEU A 303 20.99 0.70 2.90
C LEU A 303 21.54 0.87 4.31
N ASP A 304 22.77 1.33 4.41
CA ASP A 304 23.27 1.97 5.62
C ASP A 304 22.76 3.42 5.73
N PHE A 305 23.05 4.09 6.83
CA PHE A 305 22.61 5.49 7.05
C PHE A 305 23.18 6.47 6.02
N ASN A 306 24.42 6.25 5.55
CA ASN A 306 25.04 7.12 4.55
C ASN A 306 24.37 6.95 3.18
N GLY A 307 24.07 5.73 2.76
CA GLY A 307 23.33 5.42 1.55
C GLY A 307 21.91 6.01 1.60
N PHE A 308 21.23 5.89 2.74
CA PHE A 308 19.91 6.47 2.93
C PHE A 308 19.93 8.01 2.91
N SER A 309 20.91 8.65 3.56
CA SER A 309 21.08 10.11 3.54
C SER A 309 21.25 10.65 2.12
N ARG A 310 22.04 9.97 1.30
CA ARG A 310 22.22 10.34 -0.12
C ARG A 310 20.93 10.14 -0.90
N LEU A 311 20.27 8.99 -0.75
CA LEU A 311 19.03 8.67 -1.43
C LEU A 311 17.95 9.73 -1.14
N ILE A 312 17.68 10.02 0.14
CA ILE A 312 16.58 10.91 0.51
C ILE A 312 16.79 12.33 -0.02
N LYS A 313 18.02 12.82 0.01
CA LYS A 313 18.39 14.11 -0.58
C LYS A 313 18.09 14.16 -2.08
N ASN A 314 18.46 13.11 -2.80
CA ASN A 314 18.33 13.06 -4.26
C ASN A 314 16.87 12.88 -4.70
N VAL A 315 16.09 12.01 -4.03
CA VAL A 315 14.69 11.80 -4.38
C VAL A 315 13.82 13.02 -4.05
N ARG A 316 14.10 13.76 -2.96
CA ARG A 316 13.38 15.00 -2.65
C ARG A 316 13.68 16.09 -3.66
N LYS A 317 14.96 16.28 -4.02
CA LYS A 317 15.35 17.22 -5.08
C LYS A 317 14.72 16.87 -6.43
N LEU A 318 14.68 15.58 -6.78
CA LEU A 318 14.02 15.13 -8.01
C LEU A 318 12.52 15.41 -7.96
N LYS A 319 11.86 15.19 -6.80
CA LYS A 319 10.42 15.48 -6.65
C LYS A 319 10.08 16.96 -6.87
N GLU A 320 10.95 17.87 -6.48
CA GLU A 320 10.79 19.31 -6.75
C GLU A 320 10.83 19.65 -8.26
N ILE A 321 11.53 18.82 -9.06
CA ILE A 321 11.65 19.02 -10.51
C ILE A 321 10.47 18.43 -11.26
N VAL A 322 9.99 17.25 -10.83
CA VAL A 322 8.96 16.51 -11.59
C VAL A 322 7.53 16.78 -11.09
N GLY A 323 7.35 17.50 -10.01
CA GLY A 323 6.05 17.97 -9.48
C GLY A 323 5.44 17.01 -8.48
#